data_092697a2c98fca146bd49b2f9eb04f41
#
_entry.id   092697a2c98fca146bd49b2f9eb04f41
#
_cell.length_a   1.000
_cell.length_b   1.000
_cell.length_c   1.000
_cell.angle_alpha   90.00
_cell.angle_beta   90.00
_cell.angle_gamma   90.00
#
_symmetry.space_group_name_H-M   'P 1'
#
loop_
_entity.id
_entity.type
_entity.pdbx_description
1 polymer ?
#
loop_
_entity_poly.entity_id
_entity_poly.type
_entity_poly.pdbx_seq_one_letter_code
_entity_poly.pdbx_strand_id
1 'polypeptide(L)'
;TVKEQKDTFNPTAKQPNQTVRHNEVPDPEKSINTNDLPKGTNYSWSEQPDTSKPGSKTGKVLITYPDHSTEEVTVTVEVTPQKDDYDPQPKAQTVEHAQVPSAKDSIENVKTLPEGTTFGWKDGKIPDTSKHGEKKGVVTVTYPDGSTEDVDVVITVNPEDFSPVVPMEKVPVKNPENLSPEEQDKVKEKVTKANPGKDVTVDSKGNVTITDPETKVSHEISRDKLVFAYAKGEPETSEKPEFNGGVNAPDS
;
A
#
# COMPACT_ATOMS: atom_id res chain seq x y z
N THR A 1 70.92 -25.51 0.20
CA THR A 1 69.75 -24.66 0.65
C THR A 1 68.50 -25.43 0.34
N VAL A 2 67.67 -25.65 1.36
CA VAL A 2 66.37 -26.32 1.15
C VAL A 2 65.39 -25.29 0.48
N LYS A 3 64.75 -25.69 -0.60
CA LYS A 3 63.85 -24.86 -1.30
C LYS A 3 62.52 -24.80 -0.56
N GLU A 4 61.97 -23.63 -0.38
CA GLU A 4 60.68 -23.46 0.28
C GLU A 4 59.54 -23.91 -0.65
N GLN A 5 58.48 -24.44 -0.03
CA GLN A 5 57.31 -24.95 -0.81
C GLN A 5 56.67 -23.85 -1.64
N LYS A 6 56.65 -22.60 -1.15
CA LYS A 6 56.11 -21.49 -1.93
C LYS A 6 56.80 -21.32 -3.27
N ASP A 7 58.06 -21.74 -3.38
CA ASP A 7 58.83 -21.63 -4.62
C ASP A 7 58.60 -22.82 -5.54
N THR A 8 58.00 -23.90 -5.04
CA THR A 8 57.76 -25.12 -5.77
C THR A 8 56.38 -25.18 -6.38
N PHE A 9 55.38 -24.64 -5.69
CA PHE A 9 53.98 -24.72 -6.11
C PHE A 9 53.52 -23.39 -6.70
N ASN A 10 52.55 -23.46 -7.59
CA ASN A 10 51.99 -22.28 -8.25
C ASN A 10 50.45 -22.30 -8.11
N PRO A 11 49.96 -21.85 -6.96
CA PRO A 11 48.51 -21.89 -6.70
C PRO A 11 47.76 -20.94 -7.61
N THR A 12 46.55 -21.36 -8.01
CA THR A 12 45.72 -20.56 -8.89
C THR A 12 44.30 -20.47 -8.30
N ALA A 13 43.59 -19.41 -8.70
CA ALA A 13 42.20 -19.24 -8.34
C ALA A 13 41.35 -20.32 -9.00
N LYS A 14 40.37 -20.83 -8.28
CA LYS A 14 39.47 -21.85 -8.78
C LYS A 14 38.40 -21.19 -9.68
N GLN A 15 38.11 -21.85 -10.79
CA GLN A 15 37.04 -21.42 -11.68
C GLN A 15 35.97 -22.52 -11.77
N PRO A 16 34.67 -22.14 -11.83
CA PRO A 16 34.15 -20.79 -11.75
C PRO A 16 34.29 -20.18 -10.36
N ASN A 17 34.18 -18.86 -10.26
CA ASN A 17 34.29 -18.15 -9.00
C ASN A 17 33.30 -18.68 -7.96
N GLN A 18 33.73 -18.71 -6.70
CA GLN A 18 32.82 -19.03 -5.59
C GLN A 18 31.70 -18.02 -5.53
N THR A 19 30.46 -18.49 -5.30
CA THR A 19 29.29 -17.66 -5.16
C THR A 19 28.79 -17.73 -3.71
N VAL A 20 28.51 -16.57 -3.11
CA VAL A 20 28.00 -16.45 -1.75
C VAL A 20 26.84 -15.48 -1.70
N ARG A 21 26.13 -15.50 -0.58
CA ARG A 21 25.02 -14.58 -0.32
C ARG A 21 25.49 -13.35 0.44
N HIS A 22 24.60 -12.37 0.55
CA HIS A 22 24.84 -11.15 1.30
C HIS A 22 25.35 -11.45 2.71
N ASN A 23 26.45 -10.81 3.08
CA ASN A 23 27.09 -10.91 4.39
C ASN A 23 27.57 -12.31 4.79
N GLU A 24 27.56 -13.25 3.86
CA GLU A 24 28.16 -14.57 4.11
C GLU A 24 29.68 -14.44 4.04
N VAL A 25 30.37 -15.03 5.00
CA VAL A 25 31.86 -15.06 4.99
C VAL A 25 32.27 -16.17 4.06
N PRO A 26 32.95 -15.88 2.94
CA PRO A 26 33.36 -16.93 2.01
C PRO A 26 34.45 -17.81 2.61
N ASP A 27 34.44 -19.10 2.23
CA ASP A 27 35.49 -20.01 2.62
C ASP A 27 36.70 -19.82 1.68
N PRO A 28 37.87 -19.41 2.19
CA PRO A 28 39.00 -19.12 1.31
C PRO A 28 39.47 -20.34 0.51
N GLU A 29 39.34 -21.54 1.06
CA GLU A 29 39.76 -22.75 0.35
C GLU A 29 38.93 -22.97 -0.92
N LYS A 30 37.68 -22.60 -0.91
CA LYS A 30 36.80 -22.78 -2.05
C LYS A 30 37.13 -21.86 -3.22
N SER A 31 37.98 -20.87 -3.01
CA SER A 31 38.44 -19.97 -4.06
C SER A 31 39.76 -20.38 -4.70
N ILE A 32 40.34 -21.45 -4.22
CA ILE A 32 41.65 -21.94 -4.69
C ILE A 32 41.54 -23.32 -5.32
N ASN A 33 42.28 -23.51 -6.41
CA ASN A 33 42.39 -24.84 -7.01
C ASN A 33 43.41 -25.61 -6.14
N THR A 34 42.88 -26.50 -5.31
CA THR A 34 43.72 -27.22 -4.32
C THR A 34 44.30 -28.53 -4.82
N ASN A 35 43.97 -28.94 -6.06
CA ASN A 35 44.33 -30.27 -6.54
C ASN A 35 45.80 -30.59 -6.52
N ASP A 36 46.67 -29.62 -6.80
CA ASP A 36 48.09 -29.86 -6.89
C ASP A 36 48.89 -29.34 -5.69
N LEU A 37 48.18 -28.95 -4.62
CA LEU A 37 48.85 -28.41 -3.43
C LEU A 37 49.04 -29.49 -2.39
N PRO A 38 50.10 -29.37 -1.56
CA PRO A 38 50.40 -30.42 -0.61
C PRO A 38 49.34 -30.56 0.49
N LYS A 39 49.19 -31.79 0.96
CA LYS A 39 48.30 -32.08 2.06
C LYS A 39 48.79 -31.35 3.30
N GLY A 40 47.90 -30.77 4.07
CA GLY A 40 48.26 -29.98 5.23
C GLY A 40 48.45 -28.49 4.95
N THR A 41 48.18 -28.07 3.72
CA THR A 41 48.16 -26.63 3.37
C THR A 41 46.95 -25.97 3.99
N ASN A 42 47.16 -24.78 4.57
CA ASN A 42 46.09 -24.00 5.20
C ASN A 42 45.75 -22.79 4.34
N TYR A 43 44.46 -22.39 4.39
CA TYR A 43 43.96 -21.28 3.61
C TYR A 43 43.27 -20.29 4.54
N SER A 44 43.60 -19.02 4.40
CA SER A 44 42.96 -17.97 5.16
C SER A 44 42.82 -16.71 4.29
N TRP A 45 42.01 -15.77 4.70
CA TRP A 45 41.91 -14.49 3.98
C TRP A 45 43.00 -13.54 4.51
N SER A 46 43.89 -13.08 3.64
CA SER A 46 44.73 -11.94 3.95
C SER A 46 43.98 -10.64 3.65
N GLU A 47 43.04 -10.70 2.69
CA GLU A 47 42.12 -9.59 2.40
C GLU A 47 40.76 -10.23 2.10
N GLN A 48 39.84 -10.14 3.06
CA GLN A 48 38.53 -10.77 2.94
C GLN A 48 37.65 -9.97 1.97
N PRO A 49 36.97 -10.62 1.01
CA PRO A 49 36.06 -9.91 0.13
C PRO A 49 34.89 -9.29 0.93
N ASP A 50 34.48 -8.10 0.53
CA ASP A 50 33.33 -7.44 1.12
C ASP A 50 32.05 -8.01 0.48
N THR A 51 31.25 -8.73 1.29
CA THR A 51 30.01 -9.35 0.80
C THR A 51 28.75 -8.57 1.18
N SER A 52 28.91 -7.33 1.62
CA SER A 52 27.79 -6.48 2.00
C SER A 52 27.03 -5.92 0.79
N LYS A 53 27.62 -5.97 -0.40
CA LYS A 53 26.99 -5.50 -1.64
C LYS A 53 27.09 -6.58 -2.71
N PRO A 54 26.13 -6.66 -3.62
CA PRO A 54 26.16 -7.68 -4.69
C PRO A 54 27.21 -7.37 -5.74
N GLY A 55 27.59 -8.40 -6.46
CA GLY A 55 28.51 -8.32 -7.58
C GLY A 55 29.81 -9.07 -7.34
N SER A 56 30.75 -8.85 -8.25
CA SER A 56 32.08 -9.49 -8.18
C SER A 56 32.96 -8.73 -7.21
N LYS A 57 33.48 -9.45 -6.22
CA LYS A 57 34.32 -8.86 -5.15
C LYS A 57 35.68 -9.51 -5.16
N THR A 58 36.72 -8.69 -5.05
CA THR A 58 38.11 -9.16 -5.02
C THR A 58 38.54 -9.44 -3.59
N GLY A 59 39.29 -10.51 -3.39
CA GLY A 59 39.93 -10.84 -2.13
C GLY A 59 41.30 -11.45 -2.36
N LYS A 60 42.04 -11.69 -1.29
CA LYS A 60 43.32 -12.35 -1.36
C LYS A 60 43.37 -13.48 -0.36
N VAL A 61 43.65 -14.67 -0.85
CA VAL A 61 43.80 -15.85 -0.01
C VAL A 61 45.29 -16.01 0.36
N LEU A 62 45.55 -16.15 1.65
CA LEU A 62 46.86 -16.47 2.13
C LEU A 62 46.98 -17.99 2.21
N ILE A 63 47.90 -18.55 1.47
CA ILE A 63 48.18 -19.98 1.46
C ILE A 63 49.41 -20.23 2.35
N THR A 64 49.23 -21.06 3.36
CA THR A 64 50.32 -21.43 4.27
C THR A 64 50.64 -22.91 4.05
N TYR A 65 51.81 -23.18 3.53
CA TYR A 65 52.28 -24.54 3.26
C TYR A 65 52.72 -25.25 4.53
N PRO A 66 52.84 -26.59 4.49
CA PRO A 66 53.32 -27.34 5.68
C PRO A 66 54.67 -26.90 6.23
N ASP A 67 55.52 -26.33 5.39
CA ASP A 67 56.84 -25.82 5.84
C ASP A 67 56.76 -24.38 6.35
N HIS A 68 55.53 -23.83 6.50
CA HIS A 68 55.25 -22.49 7.00
C HIS A 68 55.55 -21.35 6.01
N SER A 69 56.04 -21.68 4.81
CA SER A 69 56.14 -20.66 3.76
C SER A 69 54.75 -20.27 3.29
N THR A 70 54.59 -19.03 2.84
CA THR A 70 53.27 -18.49 2.46
C THR A 70 53.32 -17.80 1.09
N GLU A 71 52.17 -17.76 0.45
CA GLU A 71 51.99 -16.91 -0.71
C GLU A 71 50.52 -16.50 -0.80
N GLU A 72 50.26 -15.43 -1.54
CA GLU A 72 48.92 -14.89 -1.71
C GLU A 72 48.42 -15.13 -3.10
N VAL A 73 47.12 -15.40 -3.23
CA VAL A 73 46.43 -15.51 -4.53
C VAL A 73 45.26 -14.56 -4.53
N THR A 74 45.20 -13.70 -5.53
CA THR A 74 44.05 -12.82 -5.72
C THR A 74 42.91 -13.62 -6.33
N VAL A 75 41.74 -13.55 -5.72
CA VAL A 75 40.55 -14.27 -6.17
C VAL A 75 39.35 -13.34 -6.30
N THR A 76 38.34 -13.83 -7.01
CA THR A 76 37.06 -13.12 -7.14
C THR A 76 35.97 -13.98 -6.55
N VAL A 77 35.09 -13.38 -5.76
CA VAL A 77 33.92 -14.03 -5.19
C VAL A 77 32.70 -13.31 -5.72
N GLU A 78 31.69 -14.07 -6.18
CA GLU A 78 30.44 -13.49 -6.66
C GLU A 78 29.46 -13.42 -5.51
N VAL A 79 28.88 -12.25 -5.26
CA VAL A 79 27.88 -12.06 -4.22
C VAL A 79 26.52 -11.85 -4.90
N THR A 80 25.56 -12.74 -4.59
CA THR A 80 24.23 -12.64 -5.18
C THR A 80 23.44 -11.52 -4.53
N PRO A 81 22.59 -10.81 -5.29
CA PRO A 81 21.76 -9.76 -4.71
C PRO A 81 20.62 -10.34 -3.89
N GLN A 82 20.28 -9.66 -2.79
CA GLN A 82 19.19 -10.11 -1.90
C GLN A 82 17.85 -10.18 -2.62
N LYS A 83 17.62 -9.34 -3.63
CA LYS A 83 16.37 -9.38 -4.38
C LYS A 83 16.08 -10.75 -5.00
N ASP A 84 17.12 -11.54 -5.26
CA ASP A 84 16.94 -12.87 -5.87
C ASP A 84 16.47 -13.91 -4.85
N ASP A 85 16.59 -13.62 -3.55
CA ASP A 85 16.26 -14.57 -2.49
C ASP A 85 14.86 -14.32 -1.90
N TYR A 86 14.18 -13.26 -2.27
CA TYR A 86 12.91 -12.86 -1.68
C TYR A 86 11.88 -12.55 -2.75
N ASP A 87 10.62 -12.65 -2.38
CA ASP A 87 9.51 -12.43 -3.30
C ASP A 87 8.43 -11.60 -2.60
N PRO A 88 8.56 -10.27 -2.61
CA PRO A 88 7.55 -9.42 -1.99
C PRO A 88 6.23 -9.51 -2.76
N GLN A 89 5.13 -9.68 -2.02
CA GLN A 89 3.82 -9.87 -2.59
C GLN A 89 2.95 -8.63 -2.39
N PRO A 90 2.13 -8.27 -3.37
CA PRO A 90 1.25 -7.11 -3.22
C PRO A 90 0.11 -7.41 -2.26
N LYS A 91 -0.31 -6.38 -1.53
CA LYS A 91 -1.46 -6.42 -0.65
C LYS A 91 -2.40 -5.32 -1.08
N ALA A 92 -3.68 -5.65 -1.26
CA ALA A 92 -4.68 -4.64 -1.56
C ALA A 92 -4.81 -3.70 -0.36
N GLN A 93 -4.79 -2.41 -0.62
CA GLN A 93 -4.90 -1.37 0.41
C GLN A 93 -6.10 -0.50 0.10
N THR A 94 -6.89 -0.17 1.12
CA THR A 94 -8.02 0.76 1.00
C THR A 94 -7.73 1.98 1.84
N VAL A 95 -7.89 3.15 1.25
CA VAL A 95 -7.68 4.43 1.93
C VAL A 95 -8.89 5.35 1.74
N GLU A 96 -8.99 6.37 2.57
CA GLU A 96 -10.05 7.37 2.47
C GLU A 96 -9.66 8.45 1.47
N HIS A 97 -10.66 9.26 1.06
CA HIS A 97 -10.43 10.38 0.17
C HIS A 97 -9.30 11.27 0.69
N ALA A 98 -8.37 11.58 -0.17
CA ALA A 98 -7.21 12.45 0.10
C ALA A 98 -6.21 11.91 1.14
N GLN A 99 -6.38 10.69 1.61
CA GLN A 99 -5.42 10.06 2.52
C GLN A 99 -4.19 9.60 1.71
N VAL A 100 -3.00 9.92 2.19
CA VAL A 100 -1.76 9.50 1.53
C VAL A 100 -1.48 8.04 1.88
N PRO A 101 -1.43 7.13 0.89
CA PRO A 101 -1.19 5.72 1.18
C PRO A 101 0.28 5.46 1.50
N SER A 102 0.52 4.51 2.41
CA SER A 102 1.86 4.06 2.74
C SER A 102 2.26 2.94 1.77
N ALA A 103 3.45 3.05 1.16
CA ALA A 103 3.94 2.02 0.26
C ALA A 103 4.09 0.68 0.97
N LYS A 104 4.55 0.69 2.22
CA LYS A 104 4.75 -0.52 3.01
C LYS A 104 3.45 -1.28 3.22
N ASP A 105 2.33 -0.58 3.38
CA ASP A 105 1.03 -1.21 3.61
C ASP A 105 0.48 -1.90 2.35
N SER A 106 1.13 -1.73 1.23
CA SER A 106 0.79 -2.42 -0.02
C SER A 106 1.59 -3.71 -0.23
N ILE A 107 2.41 -4.10 0.75
CA ILE A 107 3.19 -5.35 0.69
C ILE A 107 2.69 -6.30 1.77
N GLU A 108 2.32 -7.52 1.34
CA GLU A 108 1.72 -8.51 2.22
C GLU A 108 2.71 -9.15 3.18
N ASN A 109 3.88 -9.50 2.69
CA ASN A 109 4.83 -10.33 3.42
C ASN A 109 6.05 -9.57 3.94
N VAL A 110 5.84 -8.36 4.47
CA VAL A 110 6.92 -7.52 5.01
C VAL A 110 7.77 -8.30 6.02
N LYS A 111 7.12 -9.14 6.84
CA LYS A 111 7.84 -9.87 7.91
C LYS A 111 8.77 -10.96 7.40
N THR A 112 8.61 -11.40 6.17
CA THR A 112 9.48 -12.41 5.57
C THR A 112 10.68 -11.80 4.87
N LEU A 113 10.72 -10.46 4.75
CA LEU A 113 11.81 -9.74 4.10
C LEU A 113 12.88 -9.39 5.13
N PRO A 114 14.12 -9.17 4.69
CA PRO A 114 15.21 -8.87 5.64
C PRO A 114 14.95 -7.63 6.46
N GLU A 115 15.43 -7.64 7.71
CA GLU A 115 15.37 -6.45 8.54
C GLU A 115 16.21 -5.36 7.87
N GLY A 116 15.69 -4.12 7.88
CA GLY A 116 16.33 -3.01 7.19
C GLY A 116 15.86 -2.81 5.76
N THR A 117 14.95 -3.66 5.26
CA THR A 117 14.32 -3.46 3.95
C THR A 117 13.43 -2.22 4.01
N THR A 118 13.48 -1.38 2.98
CA THR A 118 12.67 -0.16 2.91
C THR A 118 11.70 -0.22 1.73
N PHE A 119 10.63 0.56 1.84
CA PHE A 119 9.56 0.58 0.86
C PHE A 119 9.26 2.02 0.48
N GLY A 120 9.09 2.27 -0.81
CA GLY A 120 8.75 3.60 -1.30
C GLY A 120 7.94 3.50 -2.58
N TRP A 121 7.22 4.57 -2.92
CA TRP A 121 6.56 4.64 -4.22
C TRP A 121 7.61 4.90 -5.28
N LYS A 122 7.56 4.13 -6.36
CA LYS A 122 8.56 4.23 -7.43
C LYS A 122 8.63 5.65 -7.95
N ASP A 123 9.86 6.20 -8.01
CA ASP A 123 10.14 7.57 -8.48
C ASP A 123 9.34 8.63 -7.71
N GLY A 124 8.95 8.33 -6.48
CA GLY A 124 8.18 9.25 -5.65
C GLY A 124 6.74 9.44 -6.11
N LYS A 125 6.25 8.59 -7.03
CA LYS A 125 4.90 8.75 -7.58
C LYS A 125 3.86 8.10 -6.70
N ILE A 126 3.32 8.87 -5.78
CA ILE A 126 2.27 8.43 -4.88
C ILE A 126 0.96 8.33 -5.68
N PRO A 127 0.20 7.22 -5.55
CA PRO A 127 -1.11 7.13 -6.22
C PRO A 127 -2.02 8.28 -5.81
N ASP A 128 -2.76 8.82 -6.79
CA ASP A 128 -3.65 9.95 -6.56
C ASP A 128 -4.90 9.50 -5.83
N THR A 129 -5.12 10.02 -4.62
CA THR A 129 -6.28 9.69 -3.80
C THR A 129 -7.32 10.81 -3.75
N SER A 130 -7.22 11.80 -4.63
CA SER A 130 -8.18 12.90 -4.70
C SER A 130 -9.51 12.49 -5.30
N LYS A 131 -9.58 11.34 -5.99
CA LYS A 131 -10.81 10.80 -6.56
C LYS A 131 -10.95 9.34 -6.16
N HIS A 132 -12.20 8.92 -5.94
CA HIS A 132 -12.49 7.55 -5.54
C HIS A 132 -12.22 6.54 -6.67
N GLY A 133 -12.12 5.29 -6.30
CA GLY A 133 -11.93 4.19 -7.22
C GLY A 133 -10.58 3.52 -7.07
N GLU A 134 -10.28 2.60 -7.98
CA GLU A 134 -9.02 1.88 -7.95
C GLU A 134 -7.90 2.68 -8.59
N LYS A 135 -6.77 2.74 -7.92
CA LYS A 135 -5.57 3.43 -8.40
C LYS A 135 -4.43 2.44 -8.42
N LYS A 136 -3.65 2.48 -9.49
CA LYS A 136 -2.47 1.62 -9.62
C LYS A 136 -1.25 2.35 -9.11
N GLY A 137 -0.35 1.62 -8.48
CA GLY A 137 0.92 2.15 -8.02
C GLY A 137 2.00 1.10 -8.15
N VAL A 138 3.24 1.52 -7.99
CA VAL A 138 4.39 0.64 -7.99
C VAL A 138 5.20 0.92 -6.74
N VAL A 139 5.41 -0.11 -5.93
CA VAL A 139 6.24 -0.02 -4.74
C VAL A 139 7.64 -0.50 -5.09
N THR A 140 8.65 0.30 -4.81
CA THR A 140 10.05 -0.12 -4.91
C THR A 140 10.48 -0.65 -3.54
N VAL A 141 10.87 -1.92 -3.51
CA VAL A 141 11.42 -2.58 -2.32
C VAL A 141 12.93 -2.49 -2.42
N THR A 142 13.57 -1.93 -1.41
CA THR A 142 15.04 -1.79 -1.36
C THR A 142 15.58 -2.62 -0.23
N TYR A 143 16.42 -3.59 -0.58
CA TYR A 143 17.02 -4.50 0.38
C TYR A 143 18.25 -3.87 1.03
N PRO A 144 18.72 -4.41 2.19
CA PRO A 144 19.91 -3.87 2.87
C PRO A 144 21.16 -3.80 2.01
N ASP A 145 21.30 -4.67 1.00
CA ASP A 145 22.45 -4.67 0.10
C ASP A 145 22.33 -3.63 -1.02
N GLY A 146 21.22 -2.88 -1.06
CA GLY A 146 20.98 -1.88 -2.09
C GLY A 146 20.28 -2.42 -3.32
N SER A 147 20.09 -3.74 -3.44
CA SER A 147 19.32 -4.29 -4.57
C SER A 147 17.85 -3.93 -4.40
N THR A 148 17.16 -3.77 -5.52
CA THR A 148 15.76 -3.33 -5.52
C THR A 148 14.92 -4.20 -6.43
N GLU A 149 13.62 -4.24 -6.13
CA GLU A 149 12.64 -4.77 -7.07
C GLU A 149 11.32 -4.03 -6.91
N ASP A 150 10.54 -4.01 -7.99
CA ASP A 150 9.30 -3.27 -8.05
C ASP A 150 8.12 -4.23 -7.95
N VAL A 151 7.08 -3.80 -7.23
CA VAL A 151 5.85 -4.57 -7.05
C VAL A 151 4.68 -3.72 -7.48
N ASP A 152 3.88 -4.22 -8.44
CA ASP A 152 2.67 -3.55 -8.87
C ASP A 152 1.59 -3.76 -7.81
N VAL A 153 0.94 -2.68 -7.40
CA VAL A 153 -0.07 -2.72 -6.34
C VAL A 153 -1.32 -1.94 -6.75
N VAL A 154 -2.41 -2.19 -6.04
CA VAL A 154 -3.68 -1.50 -6.26
C VAL A 154 -4.15 -0.88 -4.96
N ILE A 155 -4.50 0.40 -5.02
CA ILE A 155 -5.05 1.15 -3.90
C ILE A 155 -6.51 1.44 -4.23
N THR A 156 -7.43 1.09 -3.35
CA THR A 156 -8.82 1.47 -3.48
C THR A 156 -9.05 2.73 -2.65
N VAL A 157 -9.54 3.78 -3.27
CA VAL A 157 -9.85 5.04 -2.60
C VAL A 157 -11.35 5.09 -2.38
N ASN A 158 -11.77 5.19 -1.12
CA ASN A 158 -13.19 5.32 -0.79
C ASN A 158 -13.71 6.70 -1.21
N PRO A 159 -14.98 6.77 -1.62
CA PRO A 159 -15.55 8.05 -2.02
C PRO A 159 -15.67 9.01 -0.83
N GLU A 160 -15.58 10.30 -1.12
CA GLU A 160 -15.82 11.32 -0.14
C GLU A 160 -17.30 11.29 0.24
N ASP A 161 -17.57 11.33 1.55
CA ASP A 161 -18.93 11.32 2.05
C ASP A 161 -19.50 12.73 2.05
N PHE A 162 -20.82 12.84 2.19
CA PHE A 162 -21.51 14.12 2.31
C PHE A 162 -22.49 14.05 3.49
N SER A 163 -22.84 15.22 4.03
CA SER A 163 -23.83 15.30 5.10
C SER A 163 -25.15 15.77 4.51
N PRO A 164 -26.21 14.96 4.57
CA PRO A 164 -27.50 15.39 4.03
C PRO A 164 -28.08 16.53 4.88
N VAL A 165 -28.72 17.46 4.23
CA VAL A 165 -29.34 18.62 4.88
C VAL A 165 -30.83 18.37 4.99
N VAL A 166 -31.38 18.43 6.20
CA VAL A 166 -32.80 18.28 6.45
C VAL A 166 -33.47 19.64 6.21
N PRO A 167 -34.57 19.74 5.40
CA PRO A 167 -35.27 20.99 5.22
C PRO A 167 -35.78 21.52 6.55
N MET A 168 -35.82 22.84 6.67
CA MET A 168 -36.27 23.47 7.92
C MET A 168 -37.74 23.29 8.18
N GLU A 169 -38.52 23.23 7.15
CA GLU A 169 -39.97 23.08 7.27
C GLU A 169 -40.43 21.70 6.85
N LYS A 170 -41.32 21.12 7.65
CA LYS A 170 -41.94 19.83 7.31
C LYS A 170 -43.12 20.05 6.38
N VAL A 171 -43.46 19.03 5.62
CA VAL A 171 -44.60 19.05 4.71
C VAL A 171 -45.85 18.50 5.43
N PRO A 172 -46.98 19.24 5.46
CA PRO A 172 -48.21 18.68 6.03
C PRO A 172 -48.78 17.64 5.08
N VAL A 173 -49.20 16.51 5.62
CA VAL A 173 -49.77 15.42 4.82
C VAL A 173 -51.04 14.91 5.47
N LYS A 174 -51.92 14.36 4.62
CA LYS A 174 -53.22 13.85 5.09
C LYS A 174 -53.03 12.55 5.86
N ASN A 175 -52.25 11.62 5.31
CA ASN A 175 -51.99 10.35 5.95
C ASN A 175 -50.47 10.06 5.92
N PRO A 176 -49.80 10.19 7.06
CA PRO A 176 -48.35 9.94 7.08
C PRO A 176 -47.97 8.52 6.74
N GLU A 177 -48.88 7.56 6.82
CA GLU A 177 -48.58 6.18 6.47
C GLU A 177 -48.70 5.92 4.96
N ASN A 178 -49.31 6.86 4.22
CA ASN A 178 -49.49 6.70 2.78
C ASN A 178 -49.66 8.08 2.12
N LEU A 179 -48.54 8.68 1.78
CA LEU A 179 -48.51 9.99 1.12
C LEU A 179 -49.06 9.88 -0.30
N SER A 180 -49.84 10.89 -0.70
CA SER A 180 -50.26 11.00 -2.08
C SER A 180 -49.08 11.32 -2.99
N PRO A 181 -49.18 11.09 -4.30
CA PRO A 181 -48.10 11.46 -5.23
C PRO A 181 -47.72 12.94 -5.14
N GLU A 182 -48.71 13.83 -4.96
CA GLU A 182 -48.43 15.25 -4.83
C GLU A 182 -47.68 15.56 -3.56
N GLU A 183 -48.02 14.90 -2.47
CA GLU A 183 -47.30 15.05 -1.19
C GLU A 183 -45.87 14.54 -1.29
N GLN A 184 -45.68 13.40 -1.96
CA GLN A 184 -44.35 12.87 -2.21
C GLN A 184 -43.50 13.85 -3.03
N ASP A 185 -44.11 14.48 -4.05
CA ASP A 185 -43.43 15.46 -4.88
C ASP A 185 -43.01 16.70 -4.07
N LYS A 186 -43.84 17.13 -3.13
CA LYS A 186 -43.51 18.27 -2.28
C LYS A 186 -42.32 17.96 -1.36
N VAL A 187 -42.32 16.77 -0.79
CA VAL A 187 -41.20 16.34 0.06
C VAL A 187 -39.92 16.28 -0.79
N LYS A 188 -40.04 15.70 -1.98
CA LYS A 188 -38.89 15.59 -2.88
C LYS A 188 -38.34 16.97 -3.26
N GLU A 189 -39.24 17.92 -3.58
CA GLU A 189 -38.82 19.25 -3.94
C GLU A 189 -38.06 19.94 -2.82
N LYS A 190 -38.56 19.87 -1.59
CA LYS A 190 -37.91 20.51 -0.46
C LYS A 190 -36.56 19.91 -0.17
N VAL A 191 -36.47 18.59 -0.22
CA VAL A 191 -35.19 17.88 0.05
C VAL A 191 -34.20 18.16 -1.08
N THR A 192 -34.67 18.19 -2.32
CA THR A 192 -33.81 18.50 -3.46
C THR A 192 -33.24 19.91 -3.37
N LYS A 193 -34.06 20.88 -2.95
CA LYS A 193 -33.58 22.23 -2.78
C LYS A 193 -32.53 22.35 -1.70
N ALA A 194 -32.70 21.60 -0.61
CA ALA A 194 -31.77 21.63 0.51
C ALA A 194 -30.46 20.87 0.19
N ASN A 195 -30.47 20.00 -0.82
CA ASN A 195 -29.33 19.15 -1.16
C ASN A 195 -29.01 19.27 -2.66
N PRO A 196 -28.51 20.42 -3.10
CA PRO A 196 -28.26 20.65 -4.53
C PRO A 196 -27.28 19.62 -5.10
N GLY A 197 -27.56 19.15 -6.32
CA GLY A 197 -26.67 18.22 -7.00
C GLY A 197 -26.80 16.76 -6.59
N LYS A 198 -27.74 16.45 -5.70
CA LYS A 198 -27.99 15.08 -5.27
C LYS A 198 -29.25 14.53 -5.89
N ASP A 199 -29.30 13.20 -6.05
CA ASP A 199 -30.51 12.52 -6.49
C ASP A 199 -31.36 12.22 -5.26
N VAL A 200 -32.64 12.50 -5.32
CA VAL A 200 -33.58 12.34 -4.20
C VAL A 200 -34.71 11.43 -4.61
N THR A 201 -34.98 10.41 -3.79
CA THR A 201 -36.17 9.55 -3.95
C THR A 201 -36.97 9.57 -2.67
N VAL A 202 -38.29 9.47 -2.78
CA VAL A 202 -39.21 9.51 -1.65
C VAL A 202 -40.13 8.28 -1.75
N ASP A 203 -40.31 7.56 -0.66
CA ASP A 203 -41.22 6.42 -0.63
C ASP A 203 -42.65 6.90 -0.23
N SER A 204 -43.59 5.97 -0.25
CA SER A 204 -44.99 6.30 0.07
C SER A 204 -45.20 6.71 1.52
N LYS A 205 -44.25 6.48 2.38
CA LYS A 205 -44.31 6.89 3.80
C LYS A 205 -43.56 8.19 4.06
N GLY A 206 -42.97 8.77 3.05
CA GLY A 206 -42.23 10.02 3.20
C GLY A 206 -40.77 9.85 3.62
N ASN A 207 -40.26 8.63 3.66
CA ASN A 207 -38.83 8.42 3.90
C ASN A 207 -38.08 8.77 2.62
N VAL A 208 -36.93 9.40 2.78
CA VAL A 208 -36.17 9.94 1.65
C VAL A 208 -34.79 9.27 1.60
N THR A 209 -34.35 8.96 0.39
CA THR A 209 -33.00 8.54 0.11
C THR A 209 -32.35 9.62 -0.74
N ILE A 210 -31.17 10.10 -0.30
CA ILE A 210 -30.36 11.08 -1.02
C ILE A 210 -29.10 10.39 -1.47
N THR A 211 -28.80 10.46 -2.77
CA THR A 211 -27.66 9.78 -3.36
C THR A 211 -26.81 10.76 -4.15
N ASP A 212 -25.49 10.72 -3.92
CA ASP A 212 -24.56 11.46 -4.76
C ASP A 212 -24.47 10.73 -6.11
N PRO A 213 -24.77 11.36 -7.24
CA PRO A 213 -24.81 10.68 -8.52
C PRO A 213 -23.42 10.21 -9.00
N GLU A 214 -22.37 10.85 -8.52
CA GLU A 214 -21.03 10.51 -8.94
C GLU A 214 -20.43 9.39 -8.11
N THR A 215 -20.51 9.47 -6.80
CA THR A 215 -19.91 8.50 -5.89
C THR A 215 -20.84 7.35 -5.55
N LYS A 216 -22.15 7.52 -5.74
CA LYS A 216 -23.21 6.57 -5.35
C LYS A 216 -23.36 6.40 -3.83
N VAL A 217 -22.73 7.26 -3.05
CA VAL A 217 -22.94 7.27 -1.60
C VAL A 217 -24.34 7.77 -1.31
N SER A 218 -25.07 7.07 -0.44
CA SER A 218 -26.46 7.38 -0.11
C SER A 218 -26.64 7.59 1.37
N HIS A 219 -27.60 8.44 1.72
CA HIS A 219 -28.06 8.66 3.08
C HIS A 219 -29.59 8.71 3.10
N GLU A 220 -30.18 8.35 4.23
CA GLU A 220 -31.62 8.40 4.40
C GLU A 220 -32.00 9.47 5.38
N ILE A 221 -33.16 10.10 5.14
CA ILE A 221 -33.79 11.00 6.10
C ILE A 221 -35.13 10.38 6.44
N SER A 222 -35.36 10.16 7.73
CA SER A 222 -36.59 9.55 8.21
C SER A 222 -37.77 10.52 8.03
N ARG A 223 -38.91 9.96 7.71
CA ARG A 223 -40.12 10.75 7.45
C ARG A 223 -40.52 11.67 8.62
N ASP A 224 -40.24 11.28 9.84
CA ASP A 224 -40.60 12.11 11.00
C ASP A 224 -39.90 13.46 11.01
N LYS A 225 -38.82 13.60 10.26
CA LYS A 225 -38.14 14.88 10.10
C LYS A 225 -38.66 15.68 8.91
N LEU A 226 -39.51 15.08 8.12
CA LEU A 226 -39.91 15.64 6.81
C LEU A 226 -41.41 15.94 6.70
N VAL A 227 -42.27 15.20 7.40
CA VAL A 227 -43.72 15.35 7.27
C VAL A 227 -44.39 15.39 8.65
N PHE A 228 -45.60 15.94 8.67
CA PHE A 228 -46.48 15.86 9.84
C PHE A 228 -47.92 15.76 9.37
N ALA A 229 -48.77 15.11 10.17
CA ALA A 229 -50.18 14.99 9.83
C ALA A 229 -50.91 16.32 10.04
N TYR A 230 -51.90 16.65 9.18
CA TYR A 230 -52.74 17.77 9.40
C TYR A 230 -53.40 17.66 10.75
N ALA A 231 -53.57 18.77 11.42
CA ALA A 231 -54.38 18.78 12.62
C ALA A 231 -55.83 18.52 12.20
N LYS A 232 -56.60 17.85 13.05
CA LYS A 232 -57.94 17.50 12.76
C LYS A 232 -58.75 18.77 12.53
N GLY A 233 -59.45 18.84 11.41
CA GLY A 233 -60.25 20.00 11.07
C GLY A 233 -59.54 21.05 10.26
N GLU A 234 -58.28 20.93 10.00
CA GLU A 234 -57.56 21.89 9.17
C GLU A 234 -57.73 21.57 7.70
N PRO A 235 -57.78 22.57 6.84
CA PRO A 235 -57.91 22.34 5.41
C PRO A 235 -56.61 21.81 4.79
N GLU A 236 -56.81 21.06 3.71
CA GLU A 236 -55.66 20.54 2.98
C GLU A 236 -55.21 21.61 2.01
N THR A 237 -54.33 22.49 2.42
CA THR A 237 -53.83 23.53 1.55
C THR A 237 -52.33 23.59 1.59
N SER A 238 -51.72 23.77 0.45
CA SER A 238 -50.29 23.82 0.35
C SER A 238 -49.74 25.13 0.83
N GLU A 239 -50.67 26.12 1.05
CA GLU A 239 -50.17 27.35 1.47
C GLU A 239 -50.04 27.50 2.92
N LYS A 240 -50.70 26.64 3.62
CA LYS A 240 -50.80 26.79 4.98
C LYS A 240 -49.54 27.07 5.73
N PRO A 241 -48.58 26.40 5.66
CA PRO A 241 -47.48 26.64 6.50
C PRO A 241 -46.53 27.64 6.11
N GLU A 242 -46.74 28.11 5.04
CA GLU A 242 -45.81 28.94 4.68
C GLU A 242 -45.80 30.18 5.34
N PHE A 243 -46.66 30.43 5.87
CA PHE A 243 -46.86 31.55 6.42
C PHE A 243 -46.03 31.87 7.38
N ASN A 244 -45.54 32.07 7.44
CA ASN A 244 -44.85 32.42 8.27
C ASN A 244 -44.20 32.01 8.93
N GLY A 245 -43.98 31.83 8.50
CA GLY A 245 -43.20 31.52 9.10
C GLY A 245 -43.07 31.38 10.25
N GLY A 246 -42.87 31.04 10.48
CA GLY A 246 -42.51 30.87 11.55
C GLY A 246 -43.29 30.74 12.42
N VAL A 247 -43.62 30.75 12.56
CA VAL A 247 -44.31 30.92 13.40
C VAL A 247 -44.88 29.90 13.62
N ASN A 248 -45.20 29.49 13.50
CA ASN A 248 -45.75 28.71 13.80
C ASN A 248 -45.67 27.71 13.47
N ALA A 249 -45.33 27.58 13.20
CA ALA A 249 -45.12 26.80 12.90
C ALA A 249 -45.43 25.92 13.30
N PRO A 250 -45.75 25.62 13.48
CA PRO A 250 -45.95 24.78 13.85
C PRO A 250 -46.00 23.88 13.96
N ASP A 251 -45.81 23.75 14.08
CA ASP A 251 -45.64 23.05 14.25
C ASP A 251 -46.06 22.35 14.48
N SER A 252 -46.19 22.44 14.43
CA SER A 252 -46.61 21.92 14.72
C SER A 252 -47.03 21.07 14.85
#